data_354144df85ac09d16bdf7c36715c1528
#
_entry.id   354144df85ac09d16bdf7c36715c1528
#
_cell.length_a   1.000
_cell.length_b   1.000
_cell.length_c   1.000
_cell.angle_alpha   90.00
_cell.angle_beta   90.00
_cell.angle_gamma   90.00
#
_symmetry.space_group_name_H-M   'P 1'
#
loop_
_entity.id
_entity.type
_entity.pdbx_description
1 polymer ?
#
loop_
_entity_poly.entity_id
_entity_poly.type
_entity_poly.pdbx_seq_one_letter_code
_entity_poly.pdbx_strand_id
1 'polypeptide(L)'
;MNKEQLDEYTPNISGVIKQGGIPIKDHEIVFGINSEKLNTEFIVKTDKKGEFNFDAIYVAKDKHMEGIFHEKRVSIYITTNYDKKKIIIWNSTLSGFVVSDFERYNLGNLNCDTNNPISSFAFHDGEGSSAPVYVYSQCSLFGYFQSEVIGDS
;
A
#
# COMPACT_ATOMS: atom_id res chain seq x y z
N MET A 1 19.29 4.59 17.63
CA MET A 1 19.73 4.56 16.24
C MET A 1 19.43 5.88 15.55
N ASN A 2 20.38 6.39 14.80
CA ASN A 2 20.22 7.64 14.08
C ASN A 2 19.26 7.44 12.91
N LYS A 3 18.32 8.38 12.69
CA LYS A 3 17.37 8.32 11.57
C LYS A 3 18.04 8.23 10.21
N GLU A 4 19.25 8.76 10.08
CA GLU A 4 20.00 8.68 8.82
C GLU A 4 20.43 7.27 8.44
N GLN A 5 20.34 6.33 9.38
CA GLN A 5 20.70 4.94 9.14
C GLN A 5 19.50 4.05 8.79
N LEU A 6 18.34 4.65 8.66
CA LEU A 6 17.11 3.93 8.34
C LEU A 6 16.53 4.37 7.00
N ASP A 7 16.03 3.40 6.24
CA ASP A 7 15.23 3.65 5.04
C ASP A 7 13.76 3.44 5.37
N GLU A 8 12.93 4.38 5.00
CA GLU A 8 11.49 4.21 5.10
C GLU A 8 11.02 3.35 3.91
N TYR A 9 10.49 2.16 4.19
CA TYR A 9 9.97 1.28 3.16
C TYR A 9 8.49 1.50 2.91
N THR A 10 7.72 1.76 3.97
CA THR A 10 6.32 2.14 3.85
C THR A 10 6.01 3.26 4.84
N PRO A 11 5.09 4.17 4.50
CA PRO A 11 4.60 5.17 5.46
C PRO A 11 3.61 4.51 6.42
N ASN A 12 3.07 5.29 7.36
CA ASN A 12 1.93 4.85 8.14
C ASN A 12 0.77 4.57 7.20
N ILE A 13 0.12 3.43 7.40
CA ILE A 13 -1.02 3.01 6.59
C ILE A 13 -2.27 3.12 7.45
N SER A 14 -3.25 3.86 6.97
CA SER A 14 -4.53 4.04 7.67
C SER A 14 -5.66 4.00 6.68
N GLY A 15 -6.77 3.42 7.08
CA GLY A 15 -7.91 3.38 6.19
C GLY A 15 -9.17 2.91 6.87
N VAL A 16 -10.23 2.86 6.08
CA VAL A 16 -11.53 2.36 6.50
C VAL A 16 -12.03 1.39 5.43
N ILE A 17 -12.67 0.32 5.86
CA ILE A 17 -13.27 -0.65 4.95
C ILE A 17 -14.75 -0.82 5.27
N LYS A 18 -15.55 -0.83 4.21
CA LYS A 18 -17.02 -0.89 4.29
C LYS A 18 -17.55 -1.87 3.27
N GLN A 19 -18.79 -2.26 3.45
CA GLN A 19 -19.56 -2.96 2.42
C GLN A 19 -20.86 -2.20 2.22
N GLY A 20 -21.03 -1.61 1.01
CA GLY A 20 -22.20 -0.81 0.72
C GLY A 20 -22.37 0.37 1.67
N GLY A 21 -21.27 0.97 2.10
CA GLY A 21 -21.29 2.10 3.02
C GLY A 21 -21.36 1.71 4.48
N ILE A 22 -21.50 0.43 4.81
CA ILE A 22 -21.60 -0.03 6.20
C ILE A 22 -20.20 -0.51 6.66
N PRO A 23 -19.66 0.04 7.77
CA PRO A 23 -18.36 -0.37 8.26
C PRO A 23 -18.25 -1.86 8.55
N ILE A 24 -17.13 -2.46 8.17
CA ILE A 24 -16.82 -3.84 8.49
C ILE A 24 -16.02 -3.84 9.79
N LYS A 25 -16.64 -4.38 10.84
CA LYS A 25 -16.10 -4.33 12.21
C LYS A 25 -15.34 -5.59 12.57
N ASP A 26 -14.34 -5.45 13.42
CA ASP A 26 -13.64 -6.56 14.07
C ASP A 26 -13.19 -7.62 13.08
N HIS A 27 -12.64 -7.18 11.95
CA HIS A 27 -12.27 -8.04 10.83
C HIS A 27 -10.78 -7.91 10.54
N GLU A 28 -10.14 -9.03 10.24
CA GLU A 28 -8.69 -9.06 9.99
C GLU A 28 -8.32 -8.45 8.65
N ILE A 29 -7.32 -7.59 8.68
CA ILE A 29 -6.68 -7.00 7.50
C ILE A 29 -5.24 -7.46 7.50
N VAL A 30 -4.75 -7.94 6.36
CA VAL A 30 -3.38 -8.44 6.20
C VAL A 30 -2.58 -7.44 5.36
N PHE A 31 -1.40 -7.08 5.86
CA PHE A 31 -0.45 -6.26 5.12
C PHE A 31 0.83 -7.06 4.96
N GLY A 32 1.21 -7.33 3.71
CA GLY A 32 2.44 -8.02 3.40
C GLY A 32 3.43 -7.12 2.69
N ILE A 33 4.71 -7.29 3.00
CA ILE A 33 5.80 -6.57 2.36
C ILE A 33 6.85 -7.56 1.90
N ASN A 34 7.31 -7.38 0.65
CA ASN A 34 8.37 -8.17 0.04
C ASN A 34 9.44 -7.23 -0.52
N SER A 35 10.66 -7.44 -0.06
CA SER A 35 11.82 -6.71 -0.56
C SER A 35 13.05 -7.59 -0.43
N GLU A 36 14.21 -7.12 -0.88
CA GLU A 36 15.46 -7.85 -0.67
C GLU A 36 15.77 -8.11 0.79
N LYS A 37 15.45 -7.14 1.65
CA LYS A 37 15.82 -7.18 3.06
C LYS A 37 14.72 -7.62 3.99
N LEU A 38 13.47 -7.58 3.54
CA LEU A 38 12.35 -7.81 4.45
C LEU A 38 11.20 -8.48 3.72
N ASN A 39 10.77 -9.63 4.25
CA ASN A 39 9.61 -10.36 3.74
C ASN A 39 8.78 -10.78 4.94
N THR A 40 7.66 -10.11 5.16
CA THR A 40 6.85 -10.38 6.34
C THR A 40 5.41 -9.95 6.13
N GLU A 41 4.53 -10.42 7.02
CA GLU A 41 3.12 -10.04 7.05
C GLU A 41 2.76 -9.53 8.43
N PHE A 42 1.86 -8.57 8.45
CA PHE A 42 1.27 -8.01 9.67
C PHE A 42 -0.24 -8.16 9.57
N ILE A 43 -0.88 -8.43 10.69
CA ILE A 43 -2.35 -8.56 10.76
C ILE A 43 -2.87 -7.64 11.84
N VAL A 44 -3.91 -6.86 11.49
CA VAL A 44 -4.64 -6.04 12.45
C VAL A 44 -6.13 -6.32 12.27
N LYS A 45 -6.93 -5.92 13.24
CA LYS A 45 -8.39 -6.00 13.15
C LYS A 45 -8.97 -4.60 13.01
N THR A 46 -10.02 -4.48 12.22
CA THR A 46 -10.77 -3.22 12.14
C THR A 46 -11.49 -2.94 13.45
N ASP A 47 -11.68 -1.66 13.73
CA ASP A 47 -12.46 -1.21 14.89
C ASP A 47 -13.95 -1.13 14.55
N LYS A 48 -14.75 -0.52 15.43
CA LYS A 48 -16.20 -0.38 15.26
C LYS A 48 -16.59 0.49 14.07
N LYS A 49 -15.68 1.34 13.61
CA LYS A 49 -15.89 2.21 12.45
C LYS A 49 -15.33 1.62 11.16
N GLY A 50 -14.81 0.40 11.21
CA GLY A 50 -14.16 -0.23 10.07
C GLY A 50 -12.76 0.31 9.80
N GLU A 51 -12.18 1.03 10.74
CA GLU A 51 -10.86 1.64 10.58
C GLU A 51 -9.76 0.65 10.93
N PHE A 52 -8.65 0.72 10.20
CA PHE A 52 -7.46 -0.09 10.45
C PHE A 52 -6.22 0.76 10.26
N ASN A 53 -5.11 0.31 10.85
CA ASN A 53 -3.87 1.07 10.88
C ASN A 53 -2.68 0.13 10.99
N PHE A 54 -1.63 0.43 10.21
CA PHE A 54 -0.33 -0.24 10.31
C PHE A 54 0.74 0.84 10.45
N ASP A 55 1.72 0.60 11.32
CA ASP A 55 2.83 1.53 11.52
C ASP A 55 3.76 1.53 10.30
N ALA A 56 4.42 2.66 10.09
CA ALA A 56 5.45 2.78 9.06
C ALA A 56 6.55 1.76 9.29
N ILE A 57 7.14 1.27 8.19
CA ILE A 57 8.22 0.29 8.24
C ILE A 57 9.52 0.96 7.85
N TYR A 58 10.52 0.82 8.72
CA TYR A 58 11.87 1.30 8.50
C TYR A 58 12.82 0.12 8.52
N VAL A 59 13.80 0.14 7.61
CA VAL A 59 14.79 -0.92 7.49
C VAL A 59 16.17 -0.28 7.56
N ALA A 60 17.08 -0.91 8.28
CA ALA A 60 18.45 -0.39 8.40
C ALA A 60 19.12 -0.34 7.03
N LYS A 61 19.79 0.77 6.74
CA LYS A 61 20.56 0.91 5.51
C LYS A 61 21.72 -0.05 5.51
N ASP A 62 21.95 -0.68 4.35
CA ASP A 62 23.11 -1.53 4.15
C ASP A 62 24.25 -0.67 3.60
N LYS A 63 25.27 -0.48 4.42
CA LYS A 63 26.42 0.35 4.04
C LYS A 63 27.18 -0.19 2.83
N HIS A 64 27.14 -1.49 2.62
CA HIS A 64 27.80 -2.10 1.46
C HIS A 64 27.01 -1.93 0.18
N MET A 65 25.71 -1.66 0.33
CA MET A 65 24.79 -1.47 -0.79
C MET A 65 24.51 0.02 -1.06
N GLU A 66 25.11 0.92 -0.29
CA GLU A 66 25.06 2.36 -0.57
C GLU A 66 25.88 2.63 -1.81
N GLY A 67 25.44 2.12 -2.89
CA GLY A 67 26.10 2.27 -4.15
C GLY A 67 25.29 3.14 -5.06
N ILE A 68 25.96 3.54 -6.09
CA ILE A 68 25.49 4.47 -7.09
C ILE A 68 24.23 3.94 -7.80
N PHE A 69 24.02 2.64 -7.82
CA PHE A 69 22.95 2.02 -8.59
C PHE A 69 21.99 1.18 -7.78
N HIS A 70 22.06 1.28 -6.45
CA HIS A 70 21.20 0.45 -5.63
C HIS A 70 19.85 1.13 -5.36
N GLU A 71 18.86 0.74 -6.14
CA GLU A 71 17.47 1.15 -5.97
C GLU A 71 16.74 0.09 -5.16
N LYS A 72 16.02 0.49 -4.13
CA LYS A 72 15.20 -0.48 -3.42
C LYS A 72 13.93 -0.77 -4.20
N ARG A 73 13.53 -2.04 -4.21
CA ARG A 73 12.27 -2.48 -4.78
C ARG A 73 11.41 -3.05 -3.66
N VAL A 74 10.22 -2.51 -3.50
CA VAL A 74 9.33 -2.91 -2.42
C VAL A 74 7.97 -3.25 -3.01
N SER A 75 7.56 -4.50 -2.81
CA SER A 75 6.22 -4.95 -3.17
C SER A 75 5.38 -4.98 -1.91
N ILE A 76 4.21 -4.38 -1.94
CA ILE A 76 3.28 -4.42 -0.81
C ILE A 76 1.91 -4.85 -1.28
N TYR A 77 1.23 -5.59 -0.42
CA TYR A 77 -0.16 -5.94 -0.61
C TYR A 77 -0.91 -5.78 0.71
N ILE A 78 -2.11 -5.24 0.62
CA ILE A 78 -3.02 -5.13 1.75
C ILE A 78 -4.32 -5.78 1.30
N THR A 79 -4.73 -6.83 1.99
CA THR A 79 -5.87 -7.63 1.58
C THR A 79 -6.71 -8.03 2.77
N THR A 80 -7.93 -8.44 2.49
CA THR A 80 -8.75 -9.13 3.46
C THR A 80 -9.63 -10.14 2.73
N ASN A 81 -10.07 -11.16 3.46
CA ASN A 81 -11.07 -12.09 2.94
C ASN A 81 -12.39 -11.75 3.59
N TYR A 82 -13.38 -11.39 2.80
CA TYR A 82 -14.68 -11.00 3.30
C TYR A 82 -15.76 -11.60 2.43
N ASP A 83 -16.74 -12.25 3.06
CA ASP A 83 -17.88 -12.86 2.38
C ASP A 83 -17.40 -13.81 1.26
N LYS A 84 -16.41 -14.65 1.59
CA LYS A 84 -15.82 -15.66 0.69
C LYS A 84 -15.08 -15.08 -0.50
N LYS A 85 -14.78 -13.79 -0.49
CA LYS A 85 -14.04 -13.12 -1.56
C LYS A 85 -12.75 -12.52 -1.02
N LYS A 86 -11.71 -12.53 -1.86
CA LYS A 86 -10.48 -11.81 -1.55
C LYS A 86 -10.65 -10.36 -2.01
N ILE A 87 -10.50 -9.45 -1.06
CA ILE A 87 -10.61 -8.02 -1.31
C ILE A 87 -9.21 -7.44 -1.41
N ILE A 88 -8.93 -6.71 -2.48
CA ILE A 88 -7.64 -6.06 -2.68
C ILE A 88 -7.75 -4.60 -2.28
N ILE A 89 -7.16 -4.27 -1.14
CA ILE A 89 -7.11 -2.90 -0.65
C ILE A 89 -5.99 -2.15 -1.37
N TRP A 90 -4.84 -2.80 -1.54
CA TRP A 90 -3.71 -2.21 -2.23
C TRP A 90 -2.78 -3.31 -2.72
N ASN A 91 -2.26 -3.16 -3.93
CA ASN A 91 -1.22 -4.05 -4.44
C ASN A 91 -0.33 -3.23 -5.38
N SER A 92 0.94 -3.15 -5.05
CA SER A 92 1.89 -2.41 -5.87
C SER A 92 3.30 -2.96 -5.73
N THR A 93 4.12 -2.70 -6.74
CA THR A 93 5.57 -2.86 -6.67
C THR A 93 6.17 -1.53 -7.03
N LEU A 94 6.96 -0.97 -6.12
CA LEU A 94 7.55 0.34 -6.26
C LEU A 94 9.07 0.23 -6.23
N SER A 95 9.71 1.00 -7.08
CA SER A 95 11.16 1.12 -7.12
C SER A 95 11.52 2.58 -6.87
N GLY A 96 12.65 2.81 -6.22
CA GLY A 96 13.13 4.15 -5.96
C GLY A 96 13.88 4.24 -4.67
N PHE A 97 14.17 5.48 -4.27
CA PHE A 97 14.98 5.73 -3.08
C PHE A 97 14.16 6.19 -1.89
N VAL A 98 12.97 6.72 -2.13
CA VAL A 98 12.12 7.28 -1.09
C VAL A 98 10.66 6.91 -1.35
N VAL A 99 9.84 6.99 -0.30
CA VAL A 99 8.39 6.84 -0.43
C VAL A 99 7.87 8.06 -1.20
N SER A 100 7.12 7.81 -2.27
CA SER A 100 6.60 8.88 -3.12
C SER A 100 5.40 9.57 -2.46
N ASP A 101 5.09 10.78 -2.95
CA ASP A 101 3.97 11.55 -2.40
C ASP A 101 2.63 10.85 -2.58
N PHE A 102 2.39 10.22 -3.74
CA PHE A 102 1.12 9.54 -3.97
C PHE A 102 0.96 8.33 -3.06
N GLU A 103 2.05 7.62 -2.78
CA GLU A 103 2.07 6.50 -1.85
C GLU A 103 1.69 6.95 -0.45
N ARG A 104 2.37 7.98 0.02
CA ARG A 104 2.16 8.50 1.37
C ARG A 104 0.74 9.00 1.56
N TYR A 105 0.24 9.76 0.59
CA TYR A 105 -1.11 10.30 0.67
C TYR A 105 -2.15 9.19 0.66
N ASN A 106 -2.09 8.29 -0.31
CA ASN A 106 -3.12 7.26 -0.47
C ASN A 106 -3.08 6.21 0.64
N LEU A 107 -1.88 5.75 1.02
CA LEU A 107 -1.78 4.76 2.08
C LEU A 107 -2.17 5.33 3.44
N GLY A 108 -2.08 6.64 3.62
CA GLY A 108 -2.55 7.31 4.84
C GLY A 108 -4.05 7.61 4.84
N ASN A 109 -4.75 7.39 3.73
CA ASN A 109 -6.14 7.81 3.55
C ASN A 109 -6.96 6.80 2.75
N LEU A 110 -6.79 5.51 3.01
CA LEU A 110 -7.50 4.48 2.27
C LEU A 110 -9.00 4.50 2.61
N ASN A 111 -9.83 4.48 1.58
CA ASN A 111 -11.29 4.46 1.73
C ASN A 111 -11.83 3.38 0.80
N CYS A 112 -12.20 2.24 1.37
CA CYS A 112 -12.45 1.03 0.63
C CYS A 112 -13.87 0.52 0.85
N ASP A 113 -14.46 -0.01 -0.22
CA ASP A 113 -15.76 -0.66 -0.16
C ASP A 113 -15.66 -1.98 -0.91
N THR A 114 -16.07 -3.07 -0.27
CA THR A 114 -15.98 -4.41 -0.87
C THR A 114 -16.84 -4.56 -2.11
N ASN A 115 -17.81 -3.67 -2.30
CA ASN A 115 -18.65 -3.68 -3.50
C ASN A 115 -18.00 -2.99 -4.69
N ASN A 116 -16.92 -2.26 -4.48
CA ASN A 116 -16.20 -1.64 -5.59
C ASN A 116 -15.48 -2.67 -6.44
N PRO A 117 -15.39 -2.46 -7.75
CA PRO A 117 -14.57 -3.33 -8.59
C PRO A 117 -13.09 -3.12 -8.32
N ILE A 118 -12.28 -4.10 -8.72
CA ILE A 118 -10.84 -3.94 -8.71
C ILE A 118 -10.46 -3.06 -9.89
N SER A 119 -9.71 -2.00 -9.62
CA SER A 119 -9.24 -1.09 -10.66
C SER A 119 -7.72 -0.99 -10.64
N SER A 120 -7.12 -0.72 -11.78
CA SER A 120 -5.73 -0.31 -11.84
C SER A 120 -5.70 1.21 -11.87
N PHE A 121 -4.75 1.78 -11.12
CA PHE A 121 -4.53 3.22 -11.06
C PHE A 121 -3.10 3.49 -11.48
N ALA A 122 -2.92 4.41 -12.40
CA ALA A 122 -1.59 4.77 -12.89
C ALA A 122 -1.16 6.10 -12.30
N PHE A 123 0.01 6.12 -11.71
CA PHE A 123 0.58 7.31 -11.07
C PHE A 123 1.94 7.64 -11.66
N HIS A 124 2.29 8.91 -11.61
CA HIS A 124 3.67 9.35 -11.81
C HIS A 124 4.38 9.29 -10.46
N ASP A 125 5.59 8.73 -10.44
CA ASP A 125 6.33 8.58 -9.17
C ASP A 125 7.02 9.87 -8.72
N GLY A 126 7.04 10.89 -9.57
CA GLY A 126 7.62 12.16 -9.23
C GLY A 126 9.13 12.26 -9.37
N GLU A 127 9.80 11.19 -9.78
CA GLU A 127 11.26 11.15 -9.90
C GLU A 127 11.76 11.29 -11.34
N GLY A 128 10.94 11.81 -12.21
CA GLY A 128 11.34 12.05 -13.60
C GLY A 128 11.34 10.81 -14.47
N SER A 129 10.91 9.68 -13.96
CA SER A 129 10.74 8.47 -14.75
C SER A 129 9.56 8.65 -15.68
N SER A 130 9.70 8.19 -16.92
CA SER A 130 8.60 8.21 -17.88
C SER A 130 7.64 7.04 -17.67
N ALA A 131 8.05 6.01 -16.92
CA ALA A 131 7.22 4.83 -16.69
C ALA A 131 6.22 5.08 -15.56
N PRO A 132 4.95 4.80 -15.76
CA PRO A 132 3.97 4.94 -14.70
C PRO A 132 4.11 3.82 -13.67
N VAL A 133 3.63 4.08 -12.46
CA VAL A 133 3.50 3.09 -11.40
C VAL A 133 2.03 2.69 -11.34
N TYR A 134 1.76 1.40 -11.31
CA TYR A 134 0.40 0.88 -11.24
C TYR A 134 0.09 0.35 -9.85
N VAL A 135 -1.08 0.73 -9.35
CA VAL A 135 -1.61 0.22 -8.09
C VAL A 135 -2.95 -0.44 -8.39
N TYR A 136 -3.15 -1.63 -7.87
CA TYR A 136 -4.41 -2.35 -7.99
C TYR A 136 -5.16 -2.24 -6.67
N SER A 137 -6.44 -1.83 -6.73
CA SER A 137 -7.18 -1.53 -5.51
C SER A 137 -8.68 -1.52 -5.74
N GLN A 138 -9.43 -1.84 -4.67
CA GLN A 138 -10.88 -1.65 -4.60
C GLN A 138 -11.24 -0.42 -3.77
N CYS A 139 -10.23 0.40 -3.45
CA CYS A 139 -10.42 1.63 -2.69
C CYS A 139 -10.46 2.84 -3.63
N SER A 140 -10.96 3.96 -3.11
CA SER A 140 -10.91 5.23 -3.81
C SER A 140 -9.52 5.84 -3.64
N LEU A 141 -8.78 5.98 -4.71
CA LEU A 141 -7.45 6.57 -4.69
C LEU A 141 -7.45 7.94 -5.34
N PHE A 142 -6.42 8.74 -5.06
CA PHE A 142 -6.34 10.13 -5.50
C PHE A 142 -4.99 10.40 -6.17
N GLY A 143 -5.01 11.32 -7.13
CA GLY A 143 -3.77 11.78 -7.78
C GLY A 143 -3.31 10.92 -8.95
N TYR A 144 -4.08 9.92 -9.35
CA TYR A 144 -3.76 9.13 -10.53
C TYR A 144 -4.07 9.93 -11.80
N PHE A 145 -3.35 9.62 -12.89
CA PHE A 145 -3.64 10.25 -14.18
C PHE A 145 -4.50 9.34 -15.07
N GLN A 146 -4.64 8.08 -14.73
CA GLN A 146 -5.48 7.14 -15.49
C GLN A 146 -5.92 6.01 -14.57
N SER A 147 -7.14 5.54 -14.74
CA SER A 147 -7.63 4.35 -14.04
C SER A 147 -8.48 3.51 -14.97
N GLU A 148 -8.53 2.22 -14.70
CA GLU A 148 -9.26 1.25 -15.48
C GLU A 148 -9.80 0.15 -14.59
N VAL A 149 -11.07 -0.18 -14.74
CA VAL A 149 -11.67 -1.32 -14.05
C VAL A 149 -11.15 -2.59 -14.69
N ILE A 150 -10.60 -3.50 -13.88
CA ILE A 150 -10.01 -4.74 -14.38
C ILE A 150 -10.72 -5.99 -13.90
N GLY A 151 -11.61 -5.90 -12.91
CA GLY A 151 -12.32 -7.05 -12.40
C GLY A 151 -13.45 -6.67 -11.48
N ASP A 152 -14.33 -7.65 -11.25
CA ASP A 152 -15.42 -7.50 -10.30
C ASP A 152 -14.98 -7.86 -8.90
N SER A 153 -15.60 -7.20 -7.95
CA SER A 153 -15.40 -7.53 -6.54
C SER A 153 -15.99 -8.89 -6.18
#